data_01f380baa6209337af808d29697ab39b
#
_entry.id   01f380baa6209337af808d29697ab39b
#
_cell.length_a   1.000
_cell.length_b   1.000
_cell.length_c   1.000
_cell.angle_alpha   90.00
_cell.angle_beta   90.00
_cell.angle_gamma   90.00
#
_symmetry.space_group_name_H-M   'P 1'
#
loop_
_entity.id
_entity.type
_entity.pdbx_description
1 polymer ?
#
loop_
_entity_poly.entity_id
_entity_poly.type
_entity_poly.pdbx_seq_one_letter_code
_entity_poly.pdbx_strand_id
1 'polypeptide(L)'
;MRERAREPIFNIPFVVTVLLAVLILIHIARALLSAEADVGIVATYGFVPARFGFLIDQRAVLDHLTRLASESELDAQIGQFFLTYAPPNQVWMTPLSYAFLHGDKTHLIFNCIWLAAFGSPVARRFGSANFLLLGVAGAVAGAAVYLALHLTEATPMVGASAAISAYMGAAARFVFQPGGFARPDSDAPPEPPPLASFRAMLANRQALAFVVFWFVSNLLVGVGAQSFGVSQAPIAWEAHIGGFLAGALLAPLFDQRRKG
;
A
#
# COMPACT_ATOMS: atom_id res chain seq x y z
N MET A 1 33.62 -10.52 -31.49
CA MET A 1 32.86 -9.41 -30.87
C MET A 1 31.49 -9.95 -30.50
N ARG A 2 31.22 -10.16 -29.21
CA ARG A 2 29.85 -10.54 -28.78
C ARG A 2 29.00 -9.24 -28.76
N GLU A 3 27.93 -9.18 -29.55
CA GLU A 3 26.94 -8.11 -29.45
C GLU A 3 26.47 -8.05 -28.00
N ARG A 4 26.72 -6.91 -27.34
CA ARG A 4 26.10 -6.63 -26.06
C ARG A 4 24.59 -6.53 -26.31
N ALA A 5 23.84 -7.49 -25.84
CA ALA A 5 22.39 -7.38 -25.82
C ALA A 5 22.02 -6.09 -25.06
N ARG A 6 21.34 -5.17 -25.75
CA ARG A 6 20.82 -3.95 -25.09
C ARG A 6 19.83 -4.39 -24.04
N GLU A 7 20.15 -4.19 -22.78
CA GLU A 7 19.17 -4.36 -21.72
C GLU A 7 18.00 -3.39 -21.95
N PRO A 8 16.75 -3.86 -21.84
CA PRO A 8 15.60 -3.00 -22.00
C PRO A 8 15.63 -1.92 -20.89
N ILE A 9 15.38 -0.66 -21.26
CA ILE A 9 15.35 0.51 -20.37
C ILE A 9 14.41 0.29 -19.17
N PHE A 10 13.38 -0.55 -19.37
CA PHE A 10 12.45 -0.98 -18.33
C PHE A 10 12.48 -2.49 -18.16
N ASN A 11 13.33 -2.98 -17.27
CA ASN A 11 13.36 -4.38 -16.88
C ASN A 11 12.43 -4.59 -15.66
N ILE A 12 11.09 -4.47 -15.87
CA ILE A 12 10.09 -4.70 -14.82
C ILE A 12 9.76 -6.19 -14.76
N PRO A 13 9.85 -6.85 -13.60
CA PRO A 13 9.48 -8.26 -13.45
C PRO A 13 8.03 -8.52 -13.88
N PHE A 14 7.79 -9.68 -14.50
CA PHE A 14 6.47 -10.04 -15.04
C PHE A 14 5.34 -9.91 -13.99
N VAL A 15 5.57 -10.35 -12.74
CA VAL A 15 4.58 -10.26 -11.67
C VAL A 15 4.21 -8.81 -11.35
N VAL A 16 5.16 -7.88 -11.41
CA VAL A 16 4.91 -6.44 -11.19
C VAL A 16 4.12 -5.87 -12.36
N THR A 17 4.49 -6.25 -13.61
CA THR A 17 3.74 -5.84 -14.82
C THR A 17 2.29 -6.32 -14.77
N VAL A 18 2.06 -7.57 -14.38
CA VAL A 18 0.71 -8.11 -14.21
C VAL A 18 -0.07 -7.34 -13.15
N LEU A 19 0.55 -7.05 -12.01
CA LEU A 19 -0.12 -6.31 -10.94
C LEU A 19 -0.45 -4.87 -11.37
N LEU A 20 0.47 -4.18 -12.06
CA LEU A 20 0.20 -2.87 -12.66
C LEU A 20 -1.00 -2.93 -13.62
N ALA A 21 -1.02 -3.93 -14.52
CA ALA A 21 -2.12 -4.10 -15.46
C ALA A 21 -3.46 -4.34 -14.72
N VAL A 22 -3.47 -5.16 -13.68
CA VAL A 22 -4.67 -5.42 -12.85
C VAL A 22 -5.20 -4.13 -12.24
N LEU A 23 -4.34 -3.32 -11.60
CA LEU A 23 -4.76 -2.06 -10.98
C LEU A 23 -5.34 -1.09 -12.01
N ILE A 24 -4.67 -0.95 -13.17
CA ILE A 24 -5.12 -0.08 -14.26
C ILE A 24 -6.46 -0.56 -14.83
N LEU A 25 -6.59 -1.86 -15.10
CA LEU A 25 -7.82 -2.44 -15.68
C LEU A 25 -9.01 -2.31 -14.72
N ILE A 26 -8.82 -2.54 -13.42
CA ILE A 26 -9.87 -2.34 -12.41
C ILE A 26 -10.31 -0.87 -12.41
N HIS A 27 -9.38 0.08 -12.42
CA HIS A 27 -9.72 1.50 -12.42
C HIS A 27 -10.44 1.92 -13.71
N ILE A 28 -10.01 1.44 -14.87
CA ILE A 28 -10.70 1.68 -16.15
C ILE A 28 -12.10 1.08 -16.12
N ALA A 29 -12.25 -0.16 -15.68
CA ALA A 29 -13.55 -0.83 -15.59
C ALA A 29 -14.52 -0.04 -14.71
N ARG A 30 -14.06 0.45 -13.54
CA ARG A 30 -14.84 1.31 -12.66
C ARG A 30 -15.24 2.64 -13.32
N ALA A 31 -14.31 3.27 -14.04
CA ALA A 31 -14.58 4.53 -14.73
C ALA A 31 -15.63 4.43 -15.86
N LEU A 32 -15.96 3.23 -16.31
CA LEU A 32 -17.00 2.95 -17.30
C LEU A 32 -18.38 2.69 -16.68
N LEU A 33 -18.49 2.59 -15.37
CA LEU A 33 -19.73 2.34 -14.65
C LEU A 33 -20.51 3.64 -14.41
N SER A 34 -21.78 3.49 -14.04
CA SER A 34 -22.52 4.61 -13.46
C SER A 34 -21.95 5.00 -12.11
N ALA A 35 -22.12 6.25 -11.71
CA ALA A 35 -21.65 6.73 -10.40
C ALA A 35 -22.18 5.89 -9.22
N GLU A 36 -23.43 5.48 -9.30
CA GLU A 36 -24.07 4.63 -8.29
C GLU A 36 -23.39 3.25 -8.21
N ALA A 37 -23.14 2.61 -9.36
CA ALA A 37 -22.49 1.30 -9.41
C ALA A 37 -21.03 1.39 -8.90
N ASP A 38 -20.29 2.47 -9.25
CA ASP A 38 -18.94 2.69 -8.77
C ASP A 38 -18.87 2.89 -7.25
N VAL A 39 -19.76 3.71 -6.70
CA VAL A 39 -19.91 3.87 -5.24
C VAL A 39 -20.25 2.55 -4.56
N GLY A 40 -21.11 1.72 -5.16
CA GLY A 40 -21.42 0.38 -4.67
C GLY A 40 -20.19 -0.54 -4.61
N ILE A 41 -19.29 -0.48 -5.61
CA ILE A 41 -18.04 -1.23 -5.60
C ILE A 41 -17.13 -0.74 -4.45
N VAL A 42 -16.97 0.58 -4.31
CA VAL A 42 -16.16 1.16 -3.23
C VAL A 42 -16.73 0.79 -1.86
N ALA A 43 -18.05 0.85 -1.71
CA ALA A 43 -18.72 0.47 -0.48
C ALA A 43 -18.56 -1.03 -0.16
N THR A 44 -18.49 -1.89 -1.16
CA THR A 44 -18.38 -3.35 -0.97
C THR A 44 -16.95 -3.78 -0.68
N TYR A 45 -15.97 -3.26 -1.43
CA TYR A 45 -14.59 -3.74 -1.45
C TYR A 45 -13.59 -2.80 -0.78
N GLY A 46 -13.94 -1.54 -0.50
CA GLY A 46 -13.15 -0.61 0.29
C GLY A 46 -13.10 -1.02 1.75
N PHE A 47 -12.03 -0.68 2.44
CA PHE A 47 -11.89 -0.97 3.86
C PHE A 47 -12.55 0.14 4.69
N VAL A 48 -13.65 -0.19 5.37
CA VAL A 48 -14.39 0.71 6.26
C VAL A 48 -14.13 0.30 7.70
N PRO A 49 -13.29 1.04 8.46
CA PRO A 49 -12.94 0.68 9.84
C PRO A 49 -14.17 0.50 10.75
N ALA A 50 -15.15 1.38 10.64
CA ALA A 50 -16.36 1.34 11.48
C ALA A 50 -17.14 0.02 11.40
N ARG A 51 -17.01 -0.75 10.31
CA ARG A 51 -17.63 -2.09 10.22
C ARG A 51 -17.02 -3.08 11.21
N PHE A 52 -15.70 -3.03 11.38
CA PHE A 52 -14.99 -3.81 12.39
C PHE A 52 -15.17 -3.20 13.77
N GLY A 53 -15.16 -1.86 13.85
CA GLY A 53 -15.46 -1.11 15.06
C GLY A 53 -16.82 -1.47 15.64
N PHE A 54 -17.83 -1.65 14.80
CA PHE A 54 -19.17 -2.06 15.21
C PHE A 54 -19.20 -3.44 15.88
N LEU A 55 -18.29 -4.34 15.50
CA LEU A 55 -18.12 -5.65 16.15
C LEU A 55 -17.34 -5.58 17.46
N ILE A 56 -16.47 -4.57 17.63
CA ILE A 56 -15.58 -4.40 18.77
C ILE A 56 -16.25 -3.51 19.83
N ASP A 57 -16.75 -2.34 19.43
CA ASP A 57 -17.43 -1.35 20.29
C ASP A 57 -18.54 -0.65 19.47
N GLN A 58 -19.68 -1.29 19.40
CA GLN A 58 -20.87 -0.77 18.70
C GLN A 58 -21.28 0.61 19.22
N ARG A 59 -21.18 0.84 20.55
CA ARG A 59 -21.56 2.11 21.14
C ARG A 59 -20.69 3.25 20.64
N ALA A 60 -19.38 3.08 20.60
CA ALA A 60 -18.47 4.11 20.10
C ALA A 60 -18.78 4.50 18.64
N VAL A 61 -19.12 3.53 17.77
CA VAL A 61 -19.50 3.81 16.38
C VAL A 61 -20.81 4.59 16.30
N LEU A 62 -21.83 4.19 17.08
CA LEU A 62 -23.13 4.89 17.10
C LEU A 62 -23.03 6.30 17.68
N ASP A 63 -22.25 6.48 18.75
CA ASP A 63 -22.01 7.79 19.35
C ASP A 63 -21.26 8.71 18.37
N HIS A 64 -20.33 8.15 17.57
CA HIS A 64 -19.64 8.90 16.54
C HIS A 64 -20.60 9.35 15.42
N LEU A 65 -21.44 8.45 14.90
CA LEU A 65 -22.43 8.80 13.88
C LEU A 65 -23.45 9.83 14.40
N THR A 66 -23.83 9.76 15.69
CA THR A 66 -24.71 10.75 16.31
C THR A 66 -24.06 12.13 16.39
N ARG A 67 -22.77 12.20 16.71
CA ARG A 67 -22.01 13.46 16.68
C ARG A 67 -21.91 14.02 15.26
N LEU A 68 -21.56 13.19 14.28
CA LEU A 68 -21.54 13.59 12.88
C LEU A 68 -22.88 14.17 12.43
N ALA A 69 -24.01 13.57 12.84
CA ALA A 69 -25.33 14.07 12.51
C ALA A 69 -25.65 15.44 13.12
N SER A 70 -25.05 15.78 14.26
CA SER A 70 -25.17 17.10 14.85
C SER A 70 -24.36 18.19 14.15
N GLU A 71 -23.29 17.79 13.42
CA GLU A 71 -22.38 18.68 12.68
C GLU A 71 -22.77 18.76 11.19
N SER A 72 -23.10 17.63 10.59
CA SER A 72 -23.47 17.46 9.17
C SER A 72 -24.36 16.23 9.01
N GLU A 73 -25.64 16.45 8.74
CA GLU A 73 -26.58 15.36 8.45
C GLU A 73 -26.16 14.55 7.22
N LEU A 74 -25.60 15.22 6.20
CA LEU A 74 -25.12 14.57 4.99
C LEU A 74 -23.96 13.61 5.28
N ASP A 75 -22.97 14.03 6.09
CA ASP A 75 -21.83 13.18 6.44
C ASP A 75 -22.26 11.97 7.27
N ALA A 76 -23.24 12.14 8.15
CA ALA A 76 -23.82 11.04 8.91
C ALA A 76 -24.55 10.05 8.01
N GLN A 77 -25.33 10.53 7.03
CA GLN A 77 -26.01 9.67 6.04
C GLN A 77 -25.00 8.90 5.18
N ILE A 78 -23.92 9.56 4.73
CA ILE A 78 -22.82 8.92 3.99
C ILE A 78 -22.15 7.84 4.86
N GLY A 79 -21.82 8.16 6.10
CA GLY A 79 -21.24 7.21 7.05
C GLY A 79 -22.17 6.00 7.31
N GLN A 80 -23.44 6.25 7.52
CA GLN A 80 -24.46 5.19 7.69
C GLN A 80 -24.54 4.28 6.45
N PHE A 81 -24.53 4.88 5.25
CA PHE A 81 -24.51 4.14 4.00
C PHE A 81 -23.29 3.21 3.92
N PHE A 82 -22.10 3.73 4.11
CA PHE A 82 -20.88 2.90 4.05
C PHE A 82 -20.80 1.86 5.17
N LEU A 83 -21.37 2.13 6.34
CA LEU A 83 -21.42 1.15 7.41
C LEU A 83 -22.28 -0.07 7.05
N THR A 84 -23.44 0.15 6.39
CA THR A 84 -24.48 -0.86 6.22
C THR A 84 -24.56 -1.50 4.84
N TYR A 85 -23.92 -0.91 3.81
CA TYR A 85 -24.09 -1.31 2.40
C TYR A 85 -23.59 -2.72 2.09
N ALA A 86 -22.41 -3.10 2.61
CA ALA A 86 -21.82 -4.40 2.28
C ALA A 86 -22.44 -5.53 3.10
N PRO A 87 -22.70 -6.69 2.47
CA PRO A 87 -23.11 -7.89 3.19
C PRO A 87 -22.07 -8.28 4.25
N PRO A 88 -22.47 -8.72 5.45
CA PRO A 88 -21.55 -9.02 6.55
C PRO A 88 -20.46 -10.04 6.21
N ASN A 89 -20.76 -11.02 5.33
CA ASN A 89 -19.79 -12.03 4.91
C ASN A 89 -18.68 -11.47 3.99
N GLN A 90 -18.88 -10.31 3.36
CA GLN A 90 -17.90 -9.68 2.49
C GLN A 90 -16.93 -8.74 3.24
N VAL A 91 -17.30 -8.28 4.43
CA VAL A 91 -16.48 -7.36 5.24
C VAL A 91 -15.08 -7.93 5.48
N TRP A 92 -14.96 -9.25 5.70
CA TRP A 92 -13.68 -9.90 6.02
C TRP A 92 -12.66 -9.93 4.89
N MET A 93 -13.05 -9.71 3.64
CA MET A 93 -12.11 -9.58 2.53
C MET A 93 -11.58 -8.15 2.36
N THR A 94 -12.24 -7.15 2.95
CA THR A 94 -11.91 -5.74 2.75
C THR A 94 -10.51 -5.33 3.24
N PRO A 95 -9.87 -5.96 4.26
CA PRO A 95 -8.49 -5.70 4.61
C PRO A 95 -7.47 -6.00 3.49
N LEU A 96 -7.90 -6.67 2.42
CA LEU A 96 -7.10 -6.95 1.24
C LEU A 96 -7.67 -6.30 -0.02
N SER A 97 -9.00 -6.39 -0.25
CA SER A 97 -9.62 -5.95 -1.50
C SER A 97 -9.47 -4.44 -1.75
N TYR A 98 -9.43 -3.63 -0.70
CA TYR A 98 -9.25 -2.18 -0.79
C TYR A 98 -7.98 -1.78 -1.57
N ALA A 99 -6.94 -2.62 -1.52
CA ALA A 99 -5.66 -2.37 -2.19
C ALA A 99 -5.76 -2.38 -3.74
N PHE A 100 -6.85 -2.89 -4.28
CA PHE A 100 -7.09 -2.90 -5.73
C PHE A 100 -7.90 -1.70 -6.23
N LEU A 101 -8.47 -0.92 -5.33
CA LEU A 101 -9.29 0.25 -5.67
C LEU A 101 -8.46 1.53 -5.55
N HIS A 102 -8.80 2.54 -6.35
CA HIS A 102 -8.18 3.87 -6.28
C HIS A 102 -9.24 4.95 -6.40
N GLY A 103 -9.12 6.01 -5.61
CA GLY A 103 -10.10 7.09 -5.56
C GLY A 103 -10.13 7.92 -6.86
N ASP A 104 -8.95 8.17 -7.45
CA ASP A 104 -8.80 8.97 -8.66
C ASP A 104 -7.58 8.53 -9.49
N LYS A 105 -7.44 9.13 -10.69
CA LYS A 105 -6.36 8.80 -11.64
C LYS A 105 -4.97 9.16 -11.07
N THR A 106 -4.86 10.26 -10.36
CA THR A 106 -3.60 10.73 -9.77
C THR A 106 -3.12 9.74 -8.72
N HIS A 107 -4.03 9.28 -7.85
CA HIS A 107 -3.77 8.25 -6.85
C HIS A 107 -3.29 6.94 -7.50
N LEU A 108 -3.95 6.49 -8.57
CA LEU A 108 -3.52 5.30 -9.31
C LEU A 108 -2.13 5.48 -9.92
N ILE A 109 -1.86 6.61 -10.59
CA ILE A 109 -0.58 6.88 -11.25
C ILE A 109 0.57 6.83 -10.25
N PHE A 110 0.44 7.51 -9.10
CA PHE A 110 1.47 7.47 -8.06
C PHE A 110 1.68 6.06 -7.52
N ASN A 111 0.61 5.30 -7.28
CA ASN A 111 0.74 3.91 -6.85
C ASN A 111 1.45 3.05 -7.91
N CYS A 112 1.14 3.22 -9.20
CA CYS A 112 1.81 2.50 -10.28
C CYS A 112 3.31 2.85 -10.37
N ILE A 113 3.68 4.13 -10.25
CA ILE A 113 5.09 4.57 -10.26
C ILE A 113 5.85 3.93 -9.08
N TRP A 114 5.30 4.01 -7.88
CA TRP A 114 5.94 3.46 -6.69
C TRP A 114 5.98 1.93 -6.70
N LEU A 115 4.94 1.27 -7.23
CA LEU A 115 4.94 -0.18 -7.43
C LEU A 115 6.03 -0.61 -8.41
N ALA A 116 6.18 0.09 -9.53
CA ALA A 116 7.24 -0.20 -10.49
C ALA A 116 8.63 0.01 -9.88
N ALA A 117 8.84 1.10 -9.13
CA ALA A 117 10.12 1.47 -8.56
C ALA A 117 10.56 0.52 -7.42
N PHE A 118 9.68 0.24 -6.46
CA PHE A 118 10.01 -0.54 -5.26
C PHE A 118 9.57 -2.00 -5.33
N GLY A 119 8.50 -2.30 -6.04
CA GLY A 119 8.07 -3.67 -6.29
C GLY A 119 9.08 -4.45 -7.14
N SER A 120 9.69 -3.82 -8.14
CA SER A 120 10.63 -4.50 -9.02
C SER A 120 11.87 -5.07 -8.31
N PRO A 121 12.62 -4.33 -7.48
CA PRO A 121 13.75 -4.90 -6.75
C PRO A 121 13.33 -5.97 -5.75
N VAL A 122 12.17 -5.82 -5.11
CA VAL A 122 11.63 -6.82 -4.17
C VAL A 122 11.23 -8.09 -4.91
N ALA A 123 10.53 -7.99 -6.04
CA ALA A 123 10.12 -9.15 -6.84
C ALA A 123 11.33 -9.92 -7.39
N ARG A 124 12.39 -9.22 -7.84
CA ARG A 124 13.65 -9.87 -8.27
C ARG A 124 14.34 -10.60 -7.14
N ARG A 125 14.32 -10.02 -5.94
CA ARG A 125 15.00 -10.60 -4.79
C ARG A 125 14.26 -11.78 -4.19
N PHE A 126 12.96 -11.64 -3.97
CA PHE A 126 12.16 -12.61 -3.22
C PHE A 126 11.42 -13.61 -4.10
N GLY A 127 11.36 -13.35 -5.41
CA GLY A 127 10.54 -14.13 -6.34
C GLY A 127 9.06 -13.76 -6.29
N SER A 128 8.31 -14.18 -7.31
CA SER A 128 6.92 -13.73 -7.52
C SER A 128 5.97 -14.08 -6.38
N ALA A 129 6.05 -15.30 -5.84
CA ALA A 129 5.15 -15.74 -4.78
C ALA A 129 5.38 -14.96 -3.48
N ASN A 130 6.64 -14.83 -3.05
CA ASN A 130 6.99 -14.11 -1.82
C ASN A 130 6.74 -12.60 -1.96
N PHE A 131 6.93 -12.04 -3.16
CA PHE A 131 6.55 -10.67 -3.46
C PHE A 131 5.04 -10.45 -3.23
N LEU A 132 4.18 -11.32 -3.77
CA LEU A 132 2.74 -11.21 -3.59
C LEU A 132 2.33 -11.40 -2.11
N LEU A 133 2.90 -12.38 -1.42
CA LEU A 133 2.63 -12.62 0.01
C LEU A 133 3.04 -11.43 0.88
N LEU A 134 4.18 -10.79 0.57
CA LEU A 134 4.62 -9.59 1.27
C LEU A 134 3.66 -8.41 1.02
N GLY A 135 3.14 -8.27 -0.21
CA GLY A 135 2.13 -7.27 -0.55
C GLY A 135 0.82 -7.49 0.22
N VAL A 136 0.36 -8.74 0.30
CA VAL A 136 -0.81 -9.12 1.12
C VAL A 136 -0.57 -8.77 2.60
N ALA A 137 0.59 -9.16 3.15
CA ALA A 137 0.94 -8.85 4.53
C ALA A 137 0.97 -7.33 4.79
N GLY A 138 1.51 -6.56 3.83
CA GLY A 138 1.55 -5.10 3.90
C GLY A 138 0.16 -4.46 3.85
N ALA A 139 -0.72 -4.93 2.96
CA ALA A 139 -2.10 -4.46 2.88
C ALA A 139 -2.86 -4.72 4.18
N VAL A 140 -2.79 -5.95 4.69
CA VAL A 140 -3.47 -6.34 5.94
C VAL A 140 -2.92 -5.58 7.14
N ALA A 141 -1.58 -5.43 7.26
CA ALA A 141 -0.96 -4.67 8.33
C ALA A 141 -1.33 -3.18 8.28
N GLY A 142 -1.40 -2.60 7.07
CA GLY A 142 -1.87 -1.22 6.89
C GLY A 142 -3.32 -1.06 7.34
N ALA A 143 -4.21 -1.95 6.92
CA ALA A 143 -5.60 -1.94 7.35
C ALA A 143 -5.73 -2.09 8.88
N ALA A 144 -4.91 -2.95 9.50
CA ALA A 144 -4.93 -3.17 10.95
C ALA A 144 -4.47 -1.93 11.74
N VAL A 145 -3.41 -1.26 11.28
CA VAL A 145 -2.94 -0.01 11.92
C VAL A 145 -3.97 1.09 11.75
N TYR A 146 -4.56 1.24 10.56
CA TYR A 146 -5.60 2.23 10.31
C TYR A 146 -6.84 1.96 11.18
N LEU A 147 -7.29 0.70 11.27
CA LEU A 147 -8.39 0.30 12.15
C LEU A 147 -8.12 0.65 13.62
N ALA A 148 -6.90 0.37 14.11
CA ALA A 148 -6.56 0.63 15.51
C ALA A 148 -6.62 2.12 15.88
N LEU A 149 -6.39 3.01 14.92
CA LEU A 149 -6.38 4.46 15.12
C LEU A 149 -7.71 5.14 14.75
N HIS A 150 -8.50 4.50 13.89
CA HIS A 150 -9.73 5.06 13.31
C HIS A 150 -10.92 4.11 13.45
N LEU A 151 -11.13 3.54 14.64
CA LEU A 151 -12.13 2.49 14.89
C LEU A 151 -13.56 2.86 14.46
N THR A 152 -13.90 4.15 14.55
CA THR A 152 -15.24 4.67 14.25
C THR A 152 -15.36 5.30 12.85
N GLU A 153 -14.25 5.34 12.07
CA GLU A 153 -14.25 5.96 10.75
C GLU A 153 -15.10 5.15 9.76
N ALA A 154 -16.12 5.80 9.20
CA ALA A 154 -17.06 5.17 8.27
C ALA A 154 -16.71 5.42 6.79
N THR A 155 -15.75 6.30 6.51
CA THR A 155 -15.27 6.54 5.14
C THR A 155 -14.40 5.38 4.66
N PRO A 156 -14.62 4.85 3.43
CA PRO A 156 -13.84 3.73 2.92
C PRO A 156 -12.41 4.15 2.58
N MET A 157 -11.41 3.43 3.12
CA MET A 157 -10.02 3.50 2.67
C MET A 157 -9.85 2.66 1.42
N VAL A 158 -9.12 3.20 0.41
CA VAL A 158 -8.77 2.52 -0.85
C VAL A 158 -7.32 2.83 -1.23
N GLY A 159 -6.67 1.93 -1.99
CA GLY A 159 -5.33 2.14 -2.56
C GLY A 159 -4.34 1.03 -2.28
N ALA A 160 -3.45 0.76 -3.23
CA ALA A 160 -2.36 -0.22 -3.10
C ALA A 160 -1.21 0.25 -2.19
N SER A 161 -1.27 1.47 -1.71
CA SER A 161 -0.15 2.20 -1.10
C SER A 161 0.42 1.53 0.16
N ALA A 162 -0.40 0.86 0.99
CA ALA A 162 0.09 0.11 2.14
C ALA A 162 0.91 -1.13 1.72
N ALA A 163 0.46 -1.87 0.70
CA ALA A 163 1.23 -2.97 0.11
C ALA A 163 2.54 -2.47 -0.51
N ILE A 164 2.49 -1.33 -1.22
CA ILE A 164 3.68 -0.70 -1.81
C ILE A 164 4.63 -0.21 -0.71
N SER A 165 4.11 0.33 0.37
CA SER A 165 4.92 0.72 1.55
C SER A 165 5.64 -0.49 2.16
N ALA A 166 5.04 -1.69 2.13
CA ALA A 166 5.74 -2.91 2.52
C ALA A 166 6.92 -3.24 1.59
N TYR A 167 6.76 -3.04 0.28
CA TYR A 167 7.89 -3.18 -0.64
C TYR A 167 8.98 -2.13 -0.37
N MET A 168 8.62 -0.90 -0.03
CA MET A 168 9.58 0.14 0.37
C MET A 168 10.32 -0.23 1.65
N GLY A 169 9.62 -0.70 2.67
CA GLY A 169 10.21 -1.16 3.93
C GLY A 169 11.18 -2.33 3.75
N ALA A 170 10.81 -3.31 2.92
CA ALA A 170 11.68 -4.42 2.57
C ALA A 170 12.89 -3.96 1.75
N ALA A 171 12.69 -3.11 0.73
CA ALA A 171 13.73 -2.57 -0.12
C ALA A 171 14.77 -1.76 0.66
N ALA A 172 14.34 -0.97 1.64
CA ALA A 172 15.24 -0.18 2.49
C ALA A 172 16.33 -1.04 3.18
N ARG A 173 16.06 -2.32 3.39
CA ARG A 173 17.01 -3.24 4.03
C ARG A 173 18.08 -3.80 3.09
N PHE A 174 17.99 -3.59 1.77
CA PHE A 174 19.00 -4.15 0.85
C PHE A 174 19.40 -3.22 -0.29
N VAL A 175 18.52 -2.33 -0.76
CA VAL A 175 18.78 -1.48 -1.93
C VAL A 175 19.97 -0.55 -1.71
N PHE A 176 20.11 -0.01 -0.51
CA PHE A 176 21.17 0.94 -0.14
C PHE A 176 22.45 0.26 0.37
N GLN A 177 22.51 -1.07 0.32
CA GLN A 177 23.75 -1.79 0.66
C GLN A 177 24.73 -1.77 -0.52
N PRO A 178 26.05 -1.88 -0.28
CA PRO A 178 27.03 -2.06 -1.36
C PRO A 178 26.62 -3.23 -2.26
N GLY A 179 26.49 -3.00 -3.57
CA GLY A 179 25.98 -3.99 -4.53
C GLY A 179 24.46 -4.15 -4.57
N GLY A 180 23.70 -3.34 -3.82
CA GLY A 180 22.23 -3.37 -3.81
C GLY A 180 21.58 -3.01 -5.14
N PHE A 181 22.21 -2.10 -5.88
CA PHE A 181 21.93 -1.89 -7.31
C PHE A 181 23.00 -2.65 -8.08
N ALA A 182 22.65 -3.77 -8.73
CA ALA A 182 23.56 -4.51 -9.57
C ALA A 182 24.16 -3.57 -10.64
N ARG A 183 25.50 -3.47 -10.68
CA ARG A 183 26.19 -2.77 -11.77
C ARG A 183 26.28 -3.69 -12.97
N PRO A 184 25.98 -3.21 -14.21
CA PRO A 184 26.01 -4.02 -15.43
C PRO A 184 27.43 -4.49 -15.84
N ASP A 185 28.49 -3.99 -15.19
CA ASP A 185 29.86 -4.06 -15.68
C ASP A 185 30.71 -5.25 -15.15
N SER A 186 30.10 -6.17 -14.36
CA SER A 186 30.81 -7.36 -13.90
C SER A 186 30.36 -8.61 -14.68
N ASP A 187 31.32 -9.37 -15.23
CA ASP A 187 31.08 -10.64 -15.98
C ASP A 187 30.49 -11.77 -15.10
N ALA A 188 30.43 -11.60 -13.80
CA ALA A 188 29.75 -12.48 -12.87
C ALA A 188 28.46 -11.80 -12.37
N PRO A 189 27.32 -12.52 -12.26
CA PRO A 189 26.14 -11.97 -11.62
C PRO A 189 26.52 -11.62 -10.18
N PRO A 190 26.40 -10.31 -9.77
CA PRO A 190 26.79 -9.92 -8.43
C PRO A 190 25.90 -10.65 -7.44
N GLU A 191 26.50 -11.31 -6.46
CA GLU A 191 25.73 -11.83 -5.34
C GLU A 191 25.04 -10.64 -4.67
N PRO A 192 23.71 -10.67 -4.57
CA PRO A 192 22.99 -9.56 -3.96
C PRO A 192 23.33 -9.52 -2.47
N PRO A 193 23.47 -8.29 -1.94
CA PRO A 193 23.89 -8.06 -0.56
C PRO A 193 22.92 -8.75 0.42
N PRO A 194 23.41 -9.20 1.59
CA PRO A 194 22.53 -9.70 2.64
C PRO A 194 21.54 -8.62 3.09
N LEU A 195 20.40 -9.02 3.65
CA LEU A 195 19.48 -8.07 4.28
C LEU A 195 20.17 -7.39 5.46
N ALA A 196 20.25 -6.07 5.44
CA ALA A 196 20.75 -5.31 6.58
C ALA A 196 19.91 -5.56 7.83
N SER A 197 20.52 -5.64 9.01
CA SER A 197 19.79 -5.52 10.26
C SER A 197 19.16 -4.12 10.37
N PHE A 198 18.16 -3.94 11.24
CA PHE A 198 17.59 -2.59 11.47
C PHE A 198 18.65 -1.58 11.87
N ARG A 199 19.55 -1.97 12.77
CA ARG A 199 20.67 -1.11 13.19
C ARG A 199 21.57 -0.74 12.02
N ALA A 200 21.93 -1.69 11.17
CA ALA A 200 22.76 -1.46 9.99
C ALA A 200 22.03 -0.59 8.95
N MET A 201 20.73 -0.78 8.76
CA MET A 201 19.91 0.06 7.89
C MET A 201 19.89 1.51 8.39
N LEU A 202 19.64 1.75 9.67
CA LEU A 202 19.60 3.08 10.26
C LEU A 202 20.98 3.73 10.34
N ALA A 203 22.08 2.95 10.42
CA ALA A 203 23.44 3.45 10.35
C ALA A 203 23.88 3.84 8.92
N ASN A 204 23.20 3.33 7.89
CA ASN A 204 23.44 3.69 6.49
C ASN A 204 22.77 5.04 6.19
N ARG A 205 23.57 6.07 5.87
CA ARG A 205 23.07 7.44 5.62
C ARG A 205 22.05 7.50 4.48
N GLN A 206 22.21 6.72 3.42
CA GLN A 206 21.28 6.72 2.27
C GLN A 206 19.95 6.05 2.64
N ALA A 207 19.99 4.92 3.33
CA ALA A 207 18.80 4.24 3.83
C ALA A 207 18.05 5.11 4.85
N LEU A 208 18.77 5.73 5.79
CA LEU A 208 18.19 6.65 6.77
C LEU A 208 17.54 7.86 6.09
N ALA A 209 18.25 8.50 5.14
CA ALA A 209 17.73 9.63 4.39
C ALA A 209 16.45 9.25 3.62
N PHE A 210 16.41 8.07 2.99
CA PHE A 210 15.23 7.55 2.32
C PHE A 210 14.07 7.35 3.32
N VAL A 211 14.31 6.69 4.45
CA VAL A 211 13.27 6.43 5.46
C VAL A 211 12.72 7.74 6.02
N VAL A 212 13.59 8.69 6.36
CA VAL A 212 13.17 10.01 6.87
C VAL A 212 12.40 10.79 5.80
N PHE A 213 12.90 10.85 4.57
CA PHE A 213 12.22 11.52 3.46
C PHE A 213 10.84 10.90 3.21
N TRP A 214 10.77 9.57 3.15
CA TRP A 214 9.51 8.85 2.95
C TRP A 214 8.51 9.15 4.09
N PHE A 215 8.98 9.08 5.36
CA PHE A 215 8.13 9.34 6.53
C PHE A 215 7.61 10.78 6.53
N VAL A 216 8.49 11.77 6.33
CA VAL A 216 8.12 13.18 6.31
C VAL A 216 7.16 13.47 5.16
N SER A 217 7.46 12.97 3.94
CA SER A 217 6.58 13.13 2.79
C SER A 217 5.20 12.52 3.04
N ASN A 218 5.17 11.33 3.63
CA ASN A 218 3.94 10.63 3.97
C ASN A 218 3.09 11.41 4.98
N LEU A 219 3.73 11.97 6.02
CA LEU A 219 3.05 12.81 7.01
C LEU A 219 2.54 14.12 6.38
N LEU A 220 3.37 14.82 5.60
CA LEU A 220 2.99 16.07 4.94
C LEU A 220 1.84 15.88 3.97
N VAL A 221 1.88 14.82 3.17
CA VAL A 221 0.81 14.48 2.23
C VAL A 221 -0.45 14.03 2.99
N GLY A 222 -0.30 13.21 4.05
CA GLY A 222 -1.42 12.75 4.85
C GLY A 222 -2.18 13.89 5.53
N VAL A 223 -1.45 14.80 6.18
CA VAL A 223 -2.05 15.93 6.92
C VAL A 223 -2.43 17.09 5.98
N GLY A 224 -1.67 17.30 4.91
CA GLY A 224 -1.78 18.49 4.05
C GLY A 224 -2.56 18.28 2.74
N ALA A 225 -2.81 17.05 2.31
CA ALA A 225 -3.34 16.78 0.97
C ALA A 225 -4.67 17.48 0.67
N GLN A 226 -5.58 17.54 1.64
CA GLN A 226 -6.85 18.26 1.52
C GLN A 226 -6.63 19.78 1.48
N SER A 227 -5.76 20.29 2.36
CA SER A 227 -5.47 21.73 2.45
C SER A 227 -4.79 22.26 1.19
N PHE A 228 -4.02 21.43 0.50
CA PHE A 228 -3.34 21.79 -0.75
C PHE A 228 -4.11 21.39 -2.01
N GLY A 229 -5.34 20.85 -1.88
CA GLY A 229 -6.16 20.41 -3.02
C GLY A 229 -5.59 19.22 -3.79
N VAL A 230 -4.67 18.45 -3.18
CA VAL A 230 -4.02 17.28 -3.80
C VAL A 230 -4.93 16.06 -3.76
N SER A 231 -5.83 15.98 -2.78
CA SER A 231 -6.83 14.93 -2.66
C SER A 231 -8.13 15.49 -2.09
N GLN A 232 -9.27 14.99 -2.59
CA GLN A 232 -10.61 15.30 -2.07
C GLN A 232 -10.91 14.52 -0.78
N ALA A 233 -10.26 13.36 -0.58
CA ALA A 233 -10.43 12.51 0.58
C ALA A 233 -9.16 12.52 1.46
N PRO A 234 -9.30 12.30 2.80
CA PRO A 234 -8.16 12.13 3.66
C PRO A 234 -7.31 10.94 3.21
N ILE A 235 -5.99 11.10 3.23
CA ILE A 235 -5.06 10.04 2.91
C ILE A 235 -4.74 9.27 4.19
N ALA A 236 -5.00 7.96 4.18
CA ALA A 236 -4.72 7.04 5.30
C ALA A 236 -3.20 6.79 5.43
N TRP A 237 -2.45 7.81 5.81
CA TRP A 237 -0.98 7.75 5.91
C TRP A 237 -0.52 6.76 6.99
N GLU A 238 -1.33 6.51 8.01
CA GLU A 238 -1.08 5.52 9.06
C GLU A 238 -1.05 4.10 8.51
N ALA A 239 -1.89 3.81 7.51
CA ALA A 239 -1.86 2.54 6.80
C ALA A 239 -0.53 2.32 6.07
N HIS A 240 0.07 3.39 5.55
CA HIS A 240 1.40 3.31 4.94
C HIS A 240 2.48 2.96 5.97
N ILE A 241 2.40 3.51 7.19
CA ILE A 241 3.32 3.15 8.29
C ILE A 241 3.18 1.67 8.63
N GLY A 242 1.95 1.17 8.77
CA GLY A 242 1.68 -0.25 9.02
C GLY A 242 2.28 -1.15 7.94
N GLY A 243 2.07 -0.80 6.68
CA GLY A 243 2.64 -1.50 5.53
C GLY A 243 4.17 -1.50 5.55
N PHE A 244 4.80 -0.33 5.70
CA PHE A 244 6.25 -0.18 5.74
C PHE A 244 6.90 -1.03 6.84
N LEU A 245 6.36 -0.95 8.05
CA LEU A 245 6.86 -1.73 9.18
C LEU A 245 6.71 -3.23 8.92
N ALA A 246 5.56 -3.68 8.41
CA ALA A 246 5.37 -5.08 8.02
C ALA A 246 6.42 -5.53 7.01
N GLY A 247 6.67 -4.74 5.96
CA GLY A 247 7.67 -5.04 4.95
C GLY A 247 9.08 -5.13 5.52
N ALA A 248 9.47 -4.16 6.33
CA ALA A 248 10.80 -4.11 6.95
C ALA A 248 11.01 -5.27 7.95
N LEU A 249 9.99 -5.64 8.72
CA LEU A 249 10.05 -6.72 9.72
C LEU A 249 10.01 -8.10 9.09
N LEU A 250 9.11 -8.31 8.11
CA LEU A 250 8.85 -9.61 7.52
C LEU A 250 9.81 -9.97 6.37
N ALA A 251 10.57 -9.01 5.81
CA ALA A 251 11.52 -9.25 4.74
C ALA A 251 12.43 -10.49 4.94
N PRO A 252 12.97 -10.78 6.15
CA PRO A 252 13.80 -11.97 6.36
C PRO A 252 13.07 -13.30 6.19
N LEU A 253 11.75 -13.33 6.34
CA LEU A 253 10.94 -14.54 6.17
C LEU A 253 10.75 -14.88 4.69
N PHE A 254 10.78 -13.86 3.84
CA PHE A 254 10.58 -13.96 2.39
C PHE A 254 11.87 -14.03 1.59
N ASP A 255 13.04 -13.79 2.22
CA ASP A 255 14.34 -13.89 1.56
C ASP A 255 14.77 -15.36 1.42
N GLN A 256 14.60 -15.92 0.22
CA GLN A 256 14.90 -17.34 -0.09
C GLN A 256 16.38 -17.70 0.07
N ARG A 257 17.28 -16.73 0.11
CA ARG A 257 18.75 -16.95 0.15
C ARG A 257 19.27 -17.37 1.52
N ARG A 258 18.41 -17.38 2.51
CA ARG A 258 18.75 -17.85 3.87
C ARG A 258 18.69 -19.38 4.00
N LYS A 259 18.26 -20.09 2.94
CA LYS A 259 18.01 -21.54 2.95
C LYS A 259 19.09 -22.35 2.22
N GLY A 260 20.21 -21.72 1.81
CA GLY A 260 21.39 -22.36 1.24
C GLY A 260 22.55 -22.38 2.21
#